data_7d402ef72069af3bec26e7f2a476f0b0
#
_entry.id   7d402ef72069af3bec26e7f2a476f0b0
#
_cell.length_a   1.000
_cell.length_b   1.000
_cell.length_c   1.000
_cell.angle_alpha   90.00
_cell.angle_beta   90.00
_cell.angle_gamma   90.00
#
_symmetry.space_group_name_H-M   'P 1'
#
loop_
_entity.id
_entity.type
_entity.pdbx_description
1 polymer ?
#
loop_
_entity_poly.entity_id
_entity_poly.type
_entity_poly.pdbx_seq_one_letter_code
_entity_poly.pdbx_strand_id
1 'polypeptide(L)'
;MIPVSMSSLRRLTGPGVGAALALALGACALLSTPDPVQLYRFGPLDGGYVGERSMETVQVSLRRIEFPDSVSGQRILAVTGNEAAYLAGARWVADAEELYAQSLEMAFSSERSGVRLIGGRELTRADAGLDVDITTFETRYATPGAAPTVVISARARLLAMPARTVVSEQVFSVSQPASDNRVGAIVSAYDTATQDLNQQIVAWVEANAARAASAD
;
A
#
# COMPACT_ATOMS: atom_id res chain seq x y z
N MET A 1 83.24 25.25 37.40
CA MET A 1 82.39 26.27 36.77
C MET A 1 82.31 25.94 35.30
N ILE A 2 81.20 25.33 34.86
CA ILE A 2 80.95 24.97 33.48
C ILE A 2 79.48 25.37 33.20
N PRO A 3 79.14 26.22 32.22
CA PRO A 3 77.81 26.64 31.95
C PRO A 3 77.08 25.56 31.10
N VAL A 4 75.87 25.22 31.50
CA VAL A 4 74.95 24.34 30.79
C VAL A 4 74.25 25.14 29.73
N SER A 5 74.40 24.71 28.44
CA SER A 5 73.73 25.28 27.27
C SER A 5 72.26 24.78 27.19
N MET A 6 71.30 25.67 27.24
CA MET A 6 69.85 25.40 26.97
C MET A 6 69.61 25.33 25.47
N SER A 7 69.35 24.11 24.98
CA SER A 7 68.94 23.87 23.61
C SER A 7 67.40 24.19 23.44
N SER A 8 67.14 25.12 22.56
CA SER A 8 65.80 25.58 22.19
C SER A 8 65.02 24.49 21.42
N LEU A 9 63.91 24.00 21.99
CA LEU A 9 62.95 23.16 21.31
C LEU A 9 62.19 24.03 20.27
N ARG A 10 62.51 23.85 19.00
CA ARG A 10 61.72 24.42 17.89
C ARG A 10 60.41 23.67 17.80
N ARG A 11 59.27 24.37 18.03
CA ARG A 11 57.91 23.91 17.74
C ARG A 11 57.71 23.81 16.24
N LEU A 12 57.64 22.61 15.68
CA LEU A 12 57.15 22.35 14.33
C LEU A 12 55.61 22.24 14.37
N THR A 13 54.95 23.41 14.32
CA THR A 13 53.54 23.44 14.03
C THR A 13 53.40 23.75 12.54
N GLY A 14 53.45 22.70 11.71
CA GLY A 14 53.18 22.82 10.28
C GLY A 14 51.67 22.76 10.01
N PRO A 15 51.16 23.52 9.02
CA PRO A 15 49.73 23.54 8.67
C PRO A 15 49.18 22.24 8.05
N GLY A 16 50.04 21.24 7.89
CA GLY A 16 49.66 19.92 7.29
C GLY A 16 48.85 19.00 8.16
N VAL A 17 48.92 19.10 9.52
CA VAL A 17 48.21 18.20 10.41
C VAL A 17 46.70 18.50 10.47
N GLY A 18 46.31 19.74 10.34
CA GLY A 18 44.90 20.17 10.32
C GLY A 18 44.15 19.71 9.07
N ALA A 19 44.81 19.69 7.92
CA ALA A 19 44.22 19.29 6.64
C ALA A 19 43.99 17.77 6.55
N ALA A 20 44.88 16.97 7.13
CA ALA A 20 44.77 15.52 7.18
C ALA A 20 43.62 15.05 8.10
N LEU A 21 43.36 15.75 9.21
CA LEU A 21 42.29 15.42 10.14
C LEU A 21 40.89 15.80 9.56
N ALA A 22 40.79 16.88 8.77
CA ALA A 22 39.56 17.28 8.11
C ALA A 22 39.14 16.31 6.98
N LEU A 23 40.11 15.73 6.27
CA LEU A 23 39.87 14.71 5.23
C LEU A 23 39.42 13.37 5.82
N ALA A 24 39.87 13.01 7.03
CA ALA A 24 39.48 11.75 7.69
C ALA A 24 38.01 11.80 8.20
N LEU A 25 37.50 12.96 8.60
CA LEU A 25 36.11 13.11 9.05
C LEU A 25 35.11 13.14 7.87
N GLY A 26 35.52 13.56 6.69
CA GLY A 26 34.68 13.57 5.49
C GLY A 26 34.47 12.19 4.87
N ALA A 27 35.40 11.24 5.08
CA ALA A 27 35.31 9.90 4.50
C ALA A 27 34.24 9.00 5.17
N CYS A 28 33.88 9.23 6.43
CA CYS A 28 32.83 8.44 7.11
C CYS A 28 31.41 8.80 6.66
N ALA A 29 31.18 10.01 6.16
CA ALA A 29 29.85 10.43 5.67
C ALA A 29 29.48 9.83 4.30
N LEU A 30 30.46 9.39 3.52
CA LEU A 30 30.27 8.81 2.19
C LEU A 30 30.09 7.30 2.20
N LEU A 31 30.23 6.63 3.35
CA LEU A 31 30.11 5.18 3.49
C LEU A 31 28.80 4.72 4.15
N SER A 32 27.85 5.63 4.37
CA SER A 32 26.50 5.26 4.80
C SER A 32 25.75 4.67 3.61
N THR A 33 25.92 3.38 3.36
CA THR A 33 25.02 2.65 2.47
C THR A 33 23.62 2.73 3.08
N PRO A 34 22.61 3.24 2.34
CA PRO A 34 21.23 3.20 2.82
C PRO A 34 20.86 1.76 3.19
N ASP A 35 20.18 1.57 4.31
CA ASP A 35 19.67 0.25 4.68
C ASP A 35 18.89 -0.36 3.51
N PRO A 36 19.14 -1.62 3.15
CA PRO A 36 18.47 -2.25 2.04
C PRO A 36 16.95 -2.29 2.31
N VAL A 37 16.18 -1.71 1.38
CA VAL A 37 14.72 -1.72 1.45
C VAL A 37 14.22 -3.00 0.80
N GLN A 38 13.47 -3.81 1.56
CA GLN A 38 12.79 -4.99 1.05
C GLN A 38 11.46 -4.56 0.42
N LEU A 39 11.23 -4.99 -0.84
CA LEU A 39 9.98 -4.74 -1.55
C LEU A 39 9.00 -5.88 -1.35
N TYR A 40 7.74 -5.54 -1.16
CA TYR A 40 6.64 -6.46 -0.92
C TYR A 40 5.47 -6.15 -1.87
N ARG A 41 4.60 -7.13 -2.06
CA ARG A 41 3.32 -6.94 -2.74
C ARG A 41 2.24 -7.72 -2.02
N PHE A 42 1.01 -7.30 -2.18
CA PHE A 42 -0.21 -8.03 -1.86
C PHE A 42 -1.06 -8.18 -3.12
N GLY A 43 -2.07 -9.02 -3.05
CA GLY A 43 -2.89 -9.38 -4.20
C GLY A 43 -2.28 -10.53 -5.01
N PRO A 44 -3.08 -11.19 -5.85
CA PRO A 44 -2.68 -12.39 -6.57
C PRO A 44 -1.50 -12.11 -7.52
N LEU A 45 -0.62 -13.13 -7.64
CA LEU A 45 0.56 -13.07 -8.52
C LEU A 45 0.19 -13.37 -9.98
N ASP A 46 -0.82 -14.21 -10.18
CA ASP A 46 -1.24 -14.70 -11.49
C ASP A 46 -2.67 -14.25 -11.75
N GLY A 47 -2.83 -13.26 -12.59
CA GLY A 47 -4.11 -12.71 -13.02
C GLY A 47 -4.52 -13.25 -14.38
N GLY A 48 -5.11 -14.43 -14.42
CA GLY A 48 -5.69 -14.97 -15.63
C GLY A 48 -7.06 -15.58 -15.36
N TYR A 49 -8.14 -14.91 -15.73
CA TYR A 49 -9.40 -15.60 -15.90
C TYR A 49 -9.30 -16.52 -17.13
N VAL A 50 -9.35 -17.82 -16.89
CA VAL A 50 -9.43 -18.85 -17.95
C VAL A 50 -10.85 -19.43 -17.92
N GLY A 51 -11.79 -18.80 -18.62
CA GLY A 51 -13.14 -19.29 -18.73
C GLY A 51 -13.99 -18.49 -19.73
N GLU A 52 -15.05 -19.10 -20.24
CA GLU A 52 -16.04 -18.43 -21.08
C GLU A 52 -16.92 -17.53 -20.20
N ARG A 53 -17.05 -16.25 -20.57
CA ARG A 53 -17.95 -15.30 -19.91
C ARG A 53 -19.33 -15.37 -20.53
N SER A 54 -20.38 -15.33 -19.69
CA SER A 54 -21.75 -15.14 -20.17
C SER A 54 -21.87 -13.80 -20.89
N MET A 55 -22.66 -13.78 -21.98
CA MET A 55 -22.93 -12.57 -22.77
C MET A 55 -23.92 -11.61 -22.08
N GLU A 56 -24.69 -12.08 -21.11
CA GLU A 56 -25.67 -11.31 -20.33
C GLU A 56 -25.10 -10.88 -18.97
N THR A 57 -23.98 -10.18 -18.96
CA THR A 57 -23.40 -9.64 -17.74
C THR A 57 -23.62 -8.14 -17.65
N VAL A 58 -24.05 -7.66 -16.46
CA VAL A 58 -24.07 -6.22 -16.16
C VAL A 58 -22.66 -5.67 -16.21
N GLN A 59 -22.46 -4.62 -16.98
CA GLN A 59 -21.17 -4.00 -17.15
C GLN A 59 -20.99 -2.87 -16.15
N VAL A 60 -20.09 -3.04 -15.22
CA VAL A 60 -19.77 -2.07 -14.16
C VAL A 60 -18.42 -1.42 -14.42
N SER A 61 -18.40 -0.10 -14.61
CA SER A 61 -17.16 0.65 -14.75
C SER A 61 -16.54 0.93 -13.38
N LEU A 62 -15.30 0.48 -13.16
CA LEU A 62 -14.49 0.96 -12.04
C LEU A 62 -14.09 2.41 -12.33
N ARG A 63 -14.75 3.35 -11.66
CA ARG A 63 -14.60 4.78 -11.93
C ARG A 63 -13.50 5.42 -11.09
N ARG A 64 -13.42 5.01 -9.83
CA ARG A 64 -12.52 5.62 -8.88
C ARG A 64 -12.14 4.64 -7.78
N ILE A 65 -10.87 4.63 -7.44
CA ILE A 65 -10.35 4.13 -6.18
C ILE A 65 -9.65 5.30 -5.50
N GLU A 66 -9.93 5.54 -4.24
CA GLU A 66 -9.26 6.58 -3.45
C GLU A 66 -8.67 5.99 -2.18
N PHE A 67 -7.49 6.44 -1.84
CA PHE A 67 -6.78 6.12 -0.61
C PHE A 67 -6.47 7.39 0.17
N PRO A 68 -6.41 7.35 1.51
CA PRO A 68 -5.82 8.43 2.28
C PRO A 68 -4.34 8.64 1.89
N ASP A 69 -3.90 9.88 1.79
CA ASP A 69 -2.52 10.24 1.39
C ASP A 69 -1.43 9.52 2.20
N SER A 70 -1.73 9.23 3.48
CA SER A 70 -0.80 8.52 4.36
C SER A 70 -0.51 7.08 3.95
N VAL A 71 -1.37 6.46 3.13
CA VAL A 71 -1.30 5.04 2.76
C VAL A 71 -1.46 4.78 1.26
N SER A 72 -1.63 5.81 0.43
CA SER A 72 -1.79 5.66 -1.03
C SER A 72 -0.51 5.19 -1.73
N GLY A 73 0.67 5.60 -1.22
CA GLY A 73 1.98 5.29 -1.80
C GLY A 73 2.58 3.97 -1.34
N GLN A 74 3.90 3.88 -1.40
CA GLN A 74 4.64 2.62 -1.18
C GLN A 74 4.92 2.31 0.30
N ARG A 75 4.62 3.22 1.22
CA ARG A 75 4.94 3.03 2.64
C ARG A 75 3.84 2.26 3.37
N ILE A 76 4.26 1.35 4.25
CA ILE A 76 3.35 0.53 5.06
C ILE A 76 3.14 1.22 6.40
N LEU A 77 1.93 1.69 6.67
CA LEU A 77 1.57 2.40 7.89
C LEU A 77 1.41 1.44 9.05
N ALA A 78 2.02 1.78 10.19
CA ALA A 78 1.87 1.11 11.47
C ALA A 78 1.36 2.10 12.52
N VAL A 79 0.39 1.68 13.33
CA VAL A 79 -0.27 2.51 14.34
C VAL A 79 -0.25 1.80 15.69
N THR A 80 0.13 2.52 16.75
CA THR A 80 0.06 2.04 18.13
C THR A 80 -0.61 3.13 18.98
N GLY A 81 -1.82 2.89 19.44
CA GLY A 81 -2.61 3.94 20.09
C GLY A 81 -2.82 5.14 19.18
N ASN A 82 -2.26 6.30 19.53
CA ASN A 82 -2.30 7.54 18.74
C ASN A 82 -0.98 7.80 17.98
N GLU A 83 -0.02 6.90 18.06
CA GLU A 83 1.26 7.03 17.38
C GLU A 83 1.20 6.32 16.02
N ALA A 84 1.63 7.01 14.97
CA ALA A 84 1.71 6.49 13.62
C ALA A 84 3.16 6.57 13.11
N ALA A 85 3.63 5.49 12.51
CA ALA A 85 4.95 5.39 11.89
C ALA A 85 4.87 4.50 10.65
N TYR A 86 5.92 4.51 9.82
CA TYR A 86 6.02 3.56 8.72
C TYR A 86 6.98 2.43 9.08
N LEU A 87 6.68 1.21 8.61
CA LEU A 87 7.57 0.06 8.80
C LEU A 87 8.92 0.35 8.16
N ALA A 88 9.99 0.29 8.97
CA ALA A 88 11.35 0.53 8.50
C ALA A 88 11.82 -0.59 7.57
N GLY A 89 12.60 -0.26 6.54
CA GLY A 89 13.20 -1.23 5.63
C GLY A 89 12.21 -2.00 4.75
N ALA A 90 10.91 -1.65 4.76
CA ALA A 90 9.86 -2.32 3.99
C ALA A 90 9.04 -1.32 3.17
N ARG A 91 8.72 -1.70 1.93
CA ARG A 91 7.85 -0.91 1.05
C ARG A 91 7.03 -1.83 0.15
N TRP A 92 5.92 -1.32 -0.33
CA TRP A 92 5.22 -1.91 -1.45
C TRP A 92 6.04 -1.78 -2.74
N VAL A 93 5.92 -2.73 -3.66
CA VAL A 93 6.63 -2.73 -4.95
C VAL A 93 6.10 -1.67 -5.92
N ALA A 94 4.85 -1.25 -5.73
CA ALA A 94 4.18 -0.14 -6.41
C ALA A 94 3.33 0.60 -5.38
N ASP A 95 2.64 1.65 -5.76
CA ASP A 95 1.75 2.36 -4.86
C ASP A 95 0.60 1.44 -4.40
N ALA A 96 0.23 1.52 -3.12
CA ALA A 96 -0.79 0.64 -2.54
C ALA A 96 -2.14 0.77 -3.25
N GLU A 97 -2.47 1.98 -3.70
CA GLU A 97 -3.67 2.24 -4.52
C GLU A 97 -3.64 1.46 -5.83
N GLU A 98 -2.49 1.41 -6.52
CA GLU A 98 -2.33 0.65 -7.76
C GLU A 98 -2.42 -0.86 -7.53
N LEU A 99 -1.74 -1.37 -6.49
CA LEU A 99 -1.81 -2.78 -6.12
C LEU A 99 -3.23 -3.21 -5.76
N TYR A 100 -3.96 -2.35 -5.03
CA TYR A 100 -5.34 -2.62 -4.66
C TYR A 100 -6.27 -2.62 -5.87
N ALA A 101 -6.11 -1.66 -6.81
CA ALA A 101 -6.88 -1.62 -8.05
C ALA A 101 -6.73 -2.91 -8.84
N GLN A 102 -5.47 -3.38 -9.03
CA GLN A 102 -5.18 -4.64 -9.70
C GLN A 102 -5.82 -5.84 -8.99
N SER A 103 -5.74 -5.87 -7.65
CA SER A 103 -6.33 -6.95 -6.85
C SER A 103 -7.86 -6.99 -6.96
N LEU A 104 -8.53 -5.83 -6.95
CA LEU A 104 -9.98 -5.73 -7.11
C LEU A 104 -10.42 -6.14 -8.52
N GLU A 105 -9.74 -5.69 -9.58
CA GLU A 105 -10.01 -6.11 -10.96
C GLU A 105 -9.88 -7.62 -11.13
N MET A 106 -8.88 -8.23 -10.49
CA MET A 106 -8.70 -9.68 -10.52
C MET A 106 -9.78 -10.43 -9.74
N ALA A 107 -10.25 -9.90 -8.61
CA ALA A 107 -11.36 -10.51 -7.87
C ALA A 107 -12.62 -10.60 -8.74
N PHE A 108 -12.99 -9.54 -9.44
CA PHE A 108 -14.11 -9.58 -10.41
C PHE A 108 -13.85 -10.49 -11.61
N SER A 109 -12.60 -10.77 -11.94
CA SER A 109 -12.25 -11.62 -13.08
C SER A 109 -12.20 -13.10 -12.72
N SER A 110 -11.96 -13.44 -11.46
CA SER A 110 -11.80 -14.82 -10.98
C SER A 110 -13.11 -15.54 -10.75
N GLU A 111 -14.21 -14.81 -10.54
CA GLU A 111 -15.51 -15.39 -10.23
C GLU A 111 -16.40 -15.52 -11.47
N ARG A 112 -17.29 -16.54 -11.48
CA ARG A 112 -18.37 -16.68 -12.48
C ARG A 112 -19.48 -15.70 -12.14
N SER A 113 -19.17 -14.43 -12.18
CA SER A 113 -20.01 -13.34 -11.79
C SER A 113 -20.99 -12.96 -12.92
N GLY A 114 -22.21 -12.62 -12.56
CA GLY A 114 -23.16 -11.93 -13.44
C GLY A 114 -22.76 -10.47 -13.70
N VAL A 115 -21.60 -10.03 -13.20
CA VAL A 115 -21.06 -8.69 -13.35
C VAL A 115 -19.70 -8.74 -14.03
N ARG A 116 -19.46 -7.87 -14.98
CA ARG A 116 -18.14 -7.64 -15.56
C ARG A 116 -17.63 -6.27 -15.15
N LEU A 117 -16.49 -6.23 -14.48
CA LEU A 117 -15.81 -4.97 -14.22
C LEU A 117 -15.10 -4.50 -15.50
N ILE A 118 -15.39 -3.25 -15.93
CA ILE A 118 -14.74 -2.62 -17.08
C ILE A 118 -13.70 -1.66 -16.53
N GLY A 119 -12.44 -1.87 -16.95
CA GLY A 119 -11.35 -0.96 -16.62
C GLY A 119 -11.48 0.37 -17.37
N GLY A 120 -10.92 1.43 -16.80
CA GLY A 120 -11.03 2.80 -17.34
C GLY A 120 -10.49 3.03 -18.75
N ARG A 121 -9.85 2.03 -19.38
CA ARG A 121 -9.34 2.07 -20.77
C ARG A 121 -10.24 1.36 -21.78
N GLU A 122 -11.28 0.68 -21.36
CA GLU A 122 -12.23 0.03 -22.28
C GLU A 122 -13.25 1.04 -22.79
N LEU A 123 -13.46 1.07 -24.11
CA LEU A 123 -14.44 1.93 -24.77
C LEU A 123 -15.86 1.31 -24.79
N THR A 124 -16.18 0.51 -23.78
CA THR A 124 -17.47 -0.16 -23.64
C THR A 124 -18.41 0.70 -22.79
N ARG A 125 -19.69 0.77 -23.16
CA ARG A 125 -20.70 1.45 -22.36
C ARG A 125 -20.92 0.67 -21.06
N ALA A 126 -20.80 1.36 -19.93
CA ALA A 126 -21.11 0.78 -18.63
C ALA A 126 -22.59 0.97 -18.29
N ASP A 127 -23.21 -0.06 -17.71
CA ASP A 127 -24.59 -0.02 -17.19
C ASP A 127 -24.61 0.61 -15.80
N ALA A 128 -23.53 0.43 -15.02
CA ALA A 128 -23.36 1.00 -13.70
C ALA A 128 -21.93 1.47 -13.46
N GLY A 129 -21.71 2.29 -12.45
CA GLY A 129 -20.40 2.77 -12.00
C GLY A 129 -20.10 2.32 -10.58
N LEU A 130 -18.84 1.94 -10.29
CA LEU A 130 -18.35 1.60 -8.98
C LEU A 130 -17.28 2.61 -8.54
N ASP A 131 -17.51 3.25 -7.39
CA ASP A 131 -16.51 4.03 -6.66
C ASP A 131 -16.12 3.28 -5.37
N VAL A 132 -14.84 3.22 -5.05
CA VAL A 132 -14.32 2.59 -3.82
C VAL A 132 -13.40 3.58 -3.12
N ASP A 133 -13.77 4.01 -1.92
CA ASP A 133 -12.96 4.86 -1.06
C ASP A 133 -12.38 4.00 0.08
N ILE A 134 -11.08 3.72 0.05
CA ILE A 134 -10.40 3.09 1.18
C ILE A 134 -10.28 4.12 2.30
N THR A 135 -10.84 3.82 3.44
CA THR A 135 -10.84 4.72 4.60
C THR A 135 -9.81 4.34 5.66
N THR A 136 -9.38 3.08 5.66
CA THR A 136 -8.34 2.53 6.54
C THR A 136 -7.53 1.50 5.79
N PHE A 137 -6.20 1.59 5.89
CA PHE A 137 -5.25 0.61 5.31
C PHE A 137 -3.98 0.61 6.16
N GLU A 138 -4.02 -0.10 7.31
CA GLU A 138 -2.98 0.05 8.32
C GLU A 138 -2.72 -1.22 9.13
N THR A 139 -1.51 -1.29 9.70
CA THR A 139 -1.07 -2.31 10.66
C THR A 139 -1.25 -1.76 12.07
N ARG A 140 -2.12 -2.36 12.89
CA ARG A 140 -2.41 -1.94 14.26
C ARG A 140 -1.70 -2.81 15.28
N TYR A 141 -0.95 -2.18 16.16
CA TYR A 141 -0.30 -2.82 17.30
C TYR A 141 -1.10 -2.54 18.57
N ALA A 142 -1.45 -3.58 19.31
CA ALA A 142 -2.05 -3.42 20.65
C ALA A 142 -1.00 -2.88 21.64
N THR A 143 0.23 -3.37 21.53
CA THR A 143 1.40 -2.91 22.30
C THR A 143 2.64 -3.01 21.42
N PRO A 144 3.68 -2.18 21.65
CA PRO A 144 4.93 -2.26 20.90
C PRO A 144 5.52 -3.67 20.92
N GLY A 145 5.91 -4.19 19.75
CA GLY A 145 6.54 -5.50 19.59
C GLY A 145 5.61 -6.72 19.56
N ALA A 146 4.31 -6.55 19.86
CA ALA A 146 3.33 -7.64 19.70
C ALA A 146 3.08 -7.96 18.22
N ALA A 147 2.53 -9.15 17.94
CA ALA A 147 2.00 -9.46 16.62
C ALA A 147 0.82 -8.49 16.32
N PRO A 148 0.86 -7.77 15.20
CA PRO A 148 -0.17 -6.77 14.91
C PRO A 148 -1.38 -7.37 14.19
N THR A 149 -2.40 -6.55 14.03
CA THR A 149 -3.57 -6.81 13.19
C THR A 149 -3.58 -5.85 12.02
N VAL A 150 -3.71 -6.36 10.80
CA VAL A 150 -3.99 -5.53 9.62
C VAL A 150 -5.46 -5.18 9.63
N VAL A 151 -5.78 -3.90 9.43
CA VAL A 151 -7.16 -3.40 9.32
C VAL A 151 -7.32 -2.67 8.00
N ILE A 152 -8.29 -3.12 7.20
CA ILE A 152 -8.67 -2.48 5.95
C ILE A 152 -10.15 -2.16 6.01
N SER A 153 -10.51 -0.91 5.71
CA SER A 153 -11.91 -0.50 5.61
C SER A 153 -12.13 0.28 4.32
N ALA A 154 -13.26 0.02 3.67
CA ALA A 154 -13.63 0.66 2.42
C ALA A 154 -15.10 1.09 2.45
N ARG A 155 -15.41 2.19 1.78
CA ARG A 155 -16.75 2.58 1.39
C ARG A 155 -16.91 2.36 -0.10
N ALA A 156 -17.85 1.51 -0.50
CA ALA A 156 -18.18 1.31 -1.91
C ALA A 156 -19.52 1.96 -2.25
N ARG A 157 -19.58 2.61 -3.41
CA ARG A 157 -20.79 3.23 -3.97
C ARG A 157 -21.04 2.71 -5.37
N LEU A 158 -22.27 2.26 -5.61
CA LEU A 158 -22.74 1.85 -6.91
C LEU A 158 -23.66 2.92 -7.47
N LEU A 159 -23.41 3.33 -8.70
CA LEU A 159 -24.07 4.46 -9.35
C LEU A 159 -24.79 3.98 -10.61
N ALA A 160 -26.00 4.52 -10.85
CA ALA A 160 -26.67 4.42 -12.14
C ALA A 160 -25.93 5.26 -13.19
N MET A 161 -25.85 4.75 -14.42
CA MET A 161 -25.19 5.44 -15.53
C MET A 161 -26.21 5.72 -16.62
N PRO A 162 -26.20 6.89 -17.31
CA PRO A 162 -25.14 7.92 -17.26
C PRO A 162 -25.34 9.00 -16.19
N ALA A 163 -26.46 9.01 -15.46
CA ALA A 163 -26.81 10.10 -14.51
C ALA A 163 -25.83 10.21 -13.32
N ARG A 164 -25.07 9.17 -13.03
CA ARG A 164 -24.13 9.09 -11.88
C ARG A 164 -24.83 9.24 -10.53
N THR A 165 -26.06 8.81 -10.43
CA THR A 165 -26.84 8.82 -9.19
C THR A 165 -26.45 7.62 -8.33
N VAL A 166 -26.14 7.83 -7.06
CA VAL A 166 -25.82 6.74 -6.12
C VAL A 166 -27.09 5.93 -5.85
N VAL A 167 -27.06 4.65 -6.20
CA VAL A 167 -28.15 3.69 -6.03
C VAL A 167 -27.97 2.84 -4.78
N SER A 168 -26.73 2.53 -4.43
CA SER A 168 -26.39 1.75 -3.25
C SER A 168 -25.03 2.20 -2.70
N GLU A 169 -24.90 2.20 -1.37
CA GLU A 169 -23.64 2.46 -0.67
C GLU A 169 -23.50 1.45 0.47
N GLN A 170 -22.28 0.94 0.68
CA GLN A 170 -21.95 0.07 1.81
C GLN A 170 -20.54 0.33 2.30
N VAL A 171 -20.37 0.22 3.62
CA VAL A 171 -19.06 0.23 4.29
C VAL A 171 -18.68 -1.20 4.64
N PHE A 172 -17.45 -1.55 4.31
CA PHE A 172 -16.82 -2.84 4.61
C PHE A 172 -15.65 -2.62 5.56
N SER A 173 -15.38 -3.59 6.43
CA SER A 173 -14.21 -3.55 7.29
C SER A 173 -13.73 -4.96 7.58
N VAL A 174 -12.44 -5.21 7.36
CA VAL A 174 -11.77 -6.49 7.59
C VAL A 174 -10.63 -6.27 8.57
N SER A 175 -10.46 -7.22 9.49
CA SER A 175 -9.37 -7.24 10.46
C SER A 175 -8.70 -8.60 10.41
N GLN A 176 -7.42 -8.65 10.02
CA GLN A 176 -6.65 -9.88 9.87
C GLN A 176 -5.43 -9.86 10.80
N PRO A 177 -5.37 -10.70 11.83
CA PRO A 177 -4.19 -10.84 12.66
C PRO A 177 -2.99 -11.37 11.85
N ALA A 178 -1.82 -10.74 11.99
CA ALA A 178 -0.57 -11.31 11.51
C ALA A 178 -0.12 -12.46 12.43
N SER A 179 0.53 -13.47 11.86
CA SER A 179 1.01 -14.62 12.64
C SER A 179 2.15 -14.27 13.60
N ASP A 180 2.91 -13.22 13.29
CA ASP A 180 3.97 -12.66 14.15
C ASP A 180 4.27 -11.19 13.74
N ASN A 181 5.28 -10.57 14.38
CA ASN A 181 5.69 -9.18 14.13
C ASN A 181 6.72 -9.03 13.00
N ARG A 182 6.94 -10.03 12.15
CA ARG A 182 7.83 -9.89 11.00
C ARG A 182 7.07 -9.31 9.81
N VAL A 183 7.76 -8.49 9.01
CA VAL A 183 7.13 -7.83 7.85
C VAL A 183 6.48 -8.83 6.90
N GLY A 184 7.10 -9.98 6.64
CA GLY A 184 6.51 -11.02 5.79
C GLY A 184 5.16 -11.54 6.31
N ALA A 185 5.01 -11.72 7.64
CA ALA A 185 3.74 -12.13 8.25
C ALA A 185 2.67 -11.01 8.17
N ILE A 186 3.10 -9.76 8.34
CA ILE A 186 2.23 -8.58 8.17
C ILE A 186 1.73 -8.49 6.72
N VAL A 187 2.62 -8.64 5.74
CA VAL A 187 2.25 -8.63 4.32
C VAL A 187 1.30 -9.76 3.96
N SER A 188 1.51 -10.97 4.51
CA SER A 188 0.56 -12.08 4.34
C SER A 188 -0.82 -11.77 4.92
N ALA A 189 -0.87 -11.04 6.05
CA ALA A 189 -2.14 -10.58 6.61
C ALA A 189 -2.81 -9.50 5.72
N TYR A 190 -2.04 -8.59 5.12
CA TYR A 190 -2.57 -7.65 4.11
C TYR A 190 -3.16 -8.38 2.90
N ASP A 191 -2.47 -9.41 2.41
CA ASP A 191 -2.94 -10.20 1.27
C ASP A 191 -4.29 -10.87 1.59
N THR A 192 -4.39 -11.56 2.71
CA THR A 192 -5.65 -12.18 3.17
C THR A 192 -6.76 -11.16 3.38
N ALA A 193 -6.46 -10.05 4.08
CA ALA A 193 -7.46 -9.00 4.35
C ALA A 193 -7.97 -8.34 3.05
N THR A 194 -7.09 -8.14 2.07
CA THR A 194 -7.45 -7.57 0.76
C THR A 194 -8.34 -8.54 -0.03
N GLN A 195 -8.03 -9.84 -0.02
CA GLN A 195 -8.86 -10.86 -0.67
C GLN A 195 -10.25 -10.91 -0.04
N ASP A 196 -10.35 -10.94 1.29
CA ASP A 196 -11.64 -10.98 2.01
C ASP A 196 -12.47 -9.73 1.73
N LEU A 197 -11.84 -8.55 1.73
CA LEU A 197 -12.52 -7.29 1.42
C LEU A 197 -13.06 -7.29 -0.01
N ASN A 198 -12.24 -7.70 -0.98
CA ASN A 198 -12.60 -7.74 -2.38
C ASN A 198 -13.75 -8.72 -2.63
N GLN A 199 -13.76 -9.90 -2.01
CA GLN A 199 -14.86 -10.87 -2.09
C GLN A 199 -16.17 -10.27 -1.58
N GLN A 200 -16.14 -9.53 -0.46
CA GLN A 200 -17.32 -8.85 0.07
C GLN A 200 -17.84 -7.77 -0.89
N ILE A 201 -16.93 -6.99 -1.50
CA ILE A 201 -17.30 -5.95 -2.49
C ILE A 201 -17.89 -6.60 -3.74
N VAL A 202 -17.28 -7.67 -4.28
CA VAL A 202 -17.79 -8.40 -5.45
C VAL A 202 -19.21 -8.91 -5.19
N ALA A 203 -19.42 -9.63 -4.09
CA ALA A 203 -20.74 -10.17 -3.73
C ALA A 203 -21.79 -9.06 -3.56
N TRP A 204 -21.44 -7.94 -2.97
CA TRP A 204 -22.34 -6.80 -2.83
C TRP A 204 -22.66 -6.15 -4.17
N VAL A 205 -21.68 -5.98 -5.06
CA VAL A 205 -21.90 -5.45 -6.41
C VAL A 205 -22.82 -6.36 -7.19
N GLU A 206 -22.61 -7.68 -7.17
CA GLU A 206 -23.49 -8.67 -7.83
C GLU A 206 -24.95 -8.57 -7.36
N ALA A 207 -25.15 -8.43 -6.07
CA ALA A 207 -26.49 -8.33 -5.49
C ALA A 207 -27.21 -7.00 -5.86
N ASN A 208 -26.50 -5.97 -6.30
CA ASN A 208 -27.05 -4.62 -6.52
C ASN A 208 -26.91 -4.12 -7.97
N ALA A 209 -26.09 -4.74 -8.81
CA ALA A 209 -25.76 -4.25 -10.15
C ALA A 209 -26.97 -4.12 -11.07
N ALA A 210 -27.86 -5.12 -11.07
CA ALA A 210 -29.08 -5.09 -11.89
C ALA A 210 -30.00 -3.90 -11.53
N ARG A 211 -30.11 -3.57 -10.24
CA ARG A 211 -30.88 -2.40 -9.78
C ARG A 211 -30.21 -1.10 -10.24
N ALA A 212 -28.89 -1.01 -10.21
CA ALA A 212 -28.17 0.17 -10.67
C ALA A 212 -28.26 0.35 -12.19
N ALA A 213 -28.24 -0.74 -12.95
CA ALA A 213 -28.40 -0.72 -14.41
C ALA A 213 -29.80 -0.34 -14.86
N SER A 214 -30.86 -0.55 -14.04
CA SER A 214 -32.24 -0.23 -14.33
C SER A 214 -32.73 1.12 -13.77
N ALA A 215 -31.91 1.80 -12.99
CA ALA A 215 -32.23 3.09 -12.40
C ALA A 215 -31.81 4.23 -13.36
N ASP A 216 -32.73 4.56 -14.32
CA ASP A 216 -32.60 5.70 -15.25
C ASP A 216 -33.10 6.99 -14.62
#